data_9d3f3ae4ff603543b7d4210c1727ca60
#
_entry.id   9d3f3ae4ff603543b7d4210c1727ca60
#
_cell.length_a   1.000
_cell.length_b   1.000
_cell.length_c   1.000
_cell.angle_alpha   90.00
_cell.angle_beta   90.00
_cell.angle_gamma   90.00
#
_symmetry.space_group_name_H-M   'P 1'
#
loop_
_entity.id
_entity.type
_entity.pdbx_description
1 polymer ?
#
loop_
_entity_poly.entity_id
_entity_poly.type
_entity_poly.pdbx_seq_one_letter_code
_entity_poly.pdbx_strand_id
1 'polypeptide(L)'
;MYKRQAKGMTQAGLVSPTIKSSVPKNFRTTHWVGVAKRARIVYYAPERVSGAELSGLTYESLADPKWKGRIAIRASSNIYNKSLVASLVKNNGKKAAGEWAKGVVANMARDPKGNDRAQIMAVASGEADIAVANTYYLALMLSGKKGAEQQEAAKKVKAFFPNQNDRGTHMNVSCAALVKGAPNKANAIK
;
A
#
# COMPACT_ATOMS: atom_id res chain seq x y z
N MET A 1 0.31 6.04 -12.83
CA MET A 1 1.03 6.01 -14.12
C MET A 1 0.09 5.87 -15.29
N TYR A 2 -0.70 4.81 -15.41
CA TYR A 2 -1.65 4.57 -16.50
C TYR A 2 -2.58 5.74 -16.84
N LYS A 3 -3.08 6.47 -15.81
CA LYS A 3 -3.96 7.62 -16.03
C LYS A 3 -3.29 8.75 -16.82
N ARG A 4 -1.99 9.01 -16.63
CA ARG A 4 -1.23 10.01 -17.39
C ARG A 4 -0.88 9.52 -18.79
N GLN A 5 -0.54 8.24 -18.91
CA GLN A 5 -0.30 7.59 -20.21
C GLN A 5 -1.57 7.61 -21.07
N ALA A 6 -2.73 7.22 -20.50
CA ALA A 6 -4.02 7.27 -21.20
C ALA A 6 -4.43 8.68 -21.65
N LYS A 7 -3.93 9.73 -20.96
CA LYS A 7 -4.13 11.15 -21.34
C LYS A 7 -3.10 11.67 -22.36
N GLY A 8 -2.25 10.81 -22.93
CA GLY A 8 -1.21 11.21 -23.87
C GLY A 8 -0.11 12.11 -23.28
N MET A 9 0.04 12.15 -21.96
CA MET A 9 1.03 13.00 -21.27
C MET A 9 2.43 12.39 -21.21
N THR A 10 2.58 11.13 -21.58
CA THR A 10 3.86 10.44 -21.63
C THR A 10 4.16 9.97 -23.05
N GLN A 11 5.44 9.90 -23.39
CA GLN A 11 5.91 9.38 -24.67
C GLN A 11 6.69 8.08 -24.48
N ALA A 12 6.73 7.25 -25.53
CA ALA A 12 7.57 6.07 -25.57
C ALA A 12 9.06 6.46 -25.65
N GLY A 13 9.94 5.54 -25.25
CA GLY A 13 11.39 5.72 -25.35
C GLY A 13 12.20 5.34 -24.10
N LEU A 14 11.51 4.97 -23.01
CA LEU A 14 12.21 4.44 -21.82
C LEU A 14 12.65 2.97 -22.03
N VAL A 15 13.54 2.77 -23.01
CA VAL A 15 14.06 1.45 -23.35
C VAL A 15 15.57 1.59 -23.55
N SER A 16 16.34 1.27 -22.53
CA SER A 16 17.80 1.14 -22.64
C SER A 16 18.24 -0.28 -22.27
N PRO A 17 19.45 -0.73 -22.68
CA PRO A 17 20.02 -2.00 -22.23
C PRO A 17 20.05 -2.10 -20.69
N THR A 18 20.44 -1.03 -19.99
CA THR A 18 20.48 -0.94 -18.53
C THR A 18 19.10 -1.14 -17.90
N ILE A 19 18.05 -0.49 -18.41
CA ILE A 19 16.69 -0.69 -17.93
C ILE A 19 16.23 -2.14 -18.16
N LYS A 20 16.58 -2.71 -19.33
CA LYS A 20 16.22 -4.10 -19.65
C LYS A 20 16.87 -5.11 -18.73
N SER A 21 18.13 -4.91 -18.36
CA SER A 21 18.88 -5.81 -17.47
C SER A 21 18.50 -5.64 -15.99
N SER A 22 18.26 -4.40 -15.54
CA SER A 22 18.08 -4.08 -14.11
C SER A 22 16.64 -4.10 -13.63
N VAL A 23 15.65 -3.91 -14.52
CA VAL A 23 14.24 -3.84 -14.14
C VAL A 23 13.46 -5.03 -14.74
N PRO A 24 12.81 -5.87 -13.92
CA PRO A 24 12.01 -6.98 -14.41
C PRO A 24 10.92 -6.54 -15.40
N LYS A 25 10.60 -7.39 -16.38
CA LYS A 25 9.67 -7.09 -17.49
C LYS A 25 8.30 -6.59 -17.02
N ASN A 26 7.77 -7.14 -15.92
CA ASN A 26 6.50 -6.74 -15.32
C ASN A 26 6.51 -5.37 -14.63
N PHE A 27 7.69 -4.76 -14.45
CA PHE A 27 7.86 -3.43 -13.86
C PHE A 27 8.35 -2.37 -14.86
N ARG A 28 8.24 -2.63 -16.15
CA ARG A 28 8.59 -1.68 -17.20
C ARG A 28 7.73 -1.82 -18.45
N THR A 29 7.57 -0.71 -19.13
CA THR A 29 6.99 -0.62 -20.49
C THR A 29 7.82 0.37 -21.30
N THR A 30 7.43 0.63 -22.54
CA THR A 30 8.05 1.70 -23.33
C THR A 30 7.79 3.11 -22.79
N HIS A 31 6.78 3.29 -21.90
CA HIS A 31 6.33 4.59 -21.39
C HIS A 31 6.70 4.84 -19.95
N TRP A 32 7.03 3.81 -19.18
CA TRP A 32 7.37 3.93 -17.77
C TRP A 32 8.27 2.81 -17.29
N VAL A 33 9.04 3.10 -16.26
CA VAL A 33 9.91 2.15 -15.54
C VAL A 33 9.63 2.23 -14.04
N GLY A 34 9.55 1.09 -13.38
CA GLY A 34 9.46 0.99 -11.93
C GLY A 34 10.79 1.32 -11.27
N VAL A 35 10.79 2.28 -10.35
CA VAL A 35 12.00 2.72 -9.63
C VAL A 35 12.02 2.29 -8.17
N ALA A 36 10.86 2.02 -7.57
CA ALA A 36 10.76 1.50 -6.21
C ALA A 36 9.43 0.77 -6.01
N LYS A 37 9.45 -0.27 -5.20
CA LYS A 37 8.25 -1.00 -4.76
C LYS A 37 8.14 -0.99 -3.24
N ARG A 38 6.93 -1.04 -2.71
CA ARG A 38 6.62 -1.09 -1.30
C ARG A 38 5.39 -1.92 -1.03
N ALA A 39 5.43 -2.72 0.00
CA ALA A 39 4.28 -3.54 0.39
C ALA A 39 3.25 -2.66 1.12
N ARG A 40 1.96 -2.94 0.86
CA ARG A 40 0.86 -2.44 1.66
C ARG A 40 0.46 -3.53 2.64
N ILE A 41 0.85 -3.38 3.88
CA ILE A 41 0.81 -4.44 4.90
C ILE A 41 -0.21 -4.13 6.00
N VAL A 42 -0.39 -5.06 6.91
CA VAL A 42 -1.14 -4.87 8.15
C VAL A 42 -0.15 -4.59 9.28
N TYR A 43 -0.37 -3.50 10.02
CA TYR A 43 0.25 -3.25 11.30
C TYR A 43 -0.70 -3.66 12.40
N TYR A 44 -0.20 -4.16 13.51
CA TYR A 44 -1.03 -4.63 14.61
C TYR A 44 -0.39 -4.35 15.97
N ALA A 45 -1.23 -4.28 17.00
CA ALA A 45 -0.81 -4.19 18.39
C ALA A 45 -0.62 -5.61 18.96
N PRO A 46 0.59 -6.06 19.29
CA PRO A 46 0.83 -7.42 19.74
C PRO A 46 0.15 -7.77 21.10
N GLU A 47 -0.23 -6.75 21.86
CA GLU A 47 -0.95 -6.89 23.13
C GLU A 47 -2.46 -7.14 22.94
N ARG A 48 -3.02 -6.81 21.76
CA ARG A 48 -4.47 -6.89 21.47
C ARG A 48 -4.82 -7.81 20.31
N VAL A 49 -3.82 -8.24 19.54
CA VAL A 49 -4.01 -9.17 18.42
C VAL A 49 -3.07 -10.35 18.59
N SER A 50 -3.65 -11.51 18.79
CA SER A 50 -2.91 -12.76 18.99
C SER A 50 -2.33 -13.32 17.69
N GLY A 51 -1.32 -14.18 17.80
CA GLY A 51 -0.77 -14.92 16.66
C GLY A 51 -1.83 -15.81 15.98
N ALA A 52 -2.79 -16.33 16.73
CA ALA A 52 -3.89 -17.13 16.19
C ALA A 52 -4.83 -16.29 15.30
N GLU A 53 -5.11 -15.04 15.66
CA GLU A 53 -5.90 -14.13 14.85
C GLU A 53 -5.19 -13.72 13.54
N LEU A 54 -3.86 -13.68 13.56
CA LEU A 54 -3.02 -13.38 12.39
C LEU A 54 -2.78 -14.60 11.50
N SER A 55 -2.91 -15.80 12.05
CA SER A 55 -2.68 -17.02 11.28
C SER A 55 -3.63 -17.08 10.10
N GLY A 56 -3.06 -17.13 8.89
CA GLY A 56 -3.83 -17.12 7.65
C GLY A 56 -4.51 -15.79 7.29
N LEU A 57 -4.16 -14.68 7.94
CA LEU A 57 -4.75 -13.38 7.66
C LEU A 57 -4.49 -12.98 6.20
N THR A 58 -5.57 -12.68 5.50
CA THR A 58 -5.59 -12.15 4.13
C THR A 58 -6.21 -10.76 4.10
N TYR A 59 -6.10 -10.05 2.97
CA TYR A 59 -6.89 -8.81 2.82
C TYR A 59 -8.38 -9.10 2.85
N GLU A 60 -8.79 -10.24 2.28
CA GLU A 60 -10.18 -10.66 2.23
C GLU A 60 -10.77 -10.81 3.63
N SER A 61 -10.04 -11.41 4.54
CA SER A 61 -10.48 -11.63 5.93
C SER A 61 -10.54 -10.36 6.78
N LEU A 62 -10.07 -9.20 6.28
CA LEU A 62 -10.29 -7.91 6.94
C LEU A 62 -11.78 -7.50 6.93
N ALA A 63 -12.59 -8.10 6.08
CA ALA A 63 -14.06 -7.91 6.06
C ALA A 63 -14.80 -8.76 7.10
N ASP A 64 -14.13 -9.71 7.76
CA ASP A 64 -14.76 -10.59 8.75
C ASP A 64 -15.25 -9.79 9.97
N PRO A 65 -16.43 -10.11 10.53
CA PRO A 65 -16.99 -9.41 11.68
C PRO A 65 -16.11 -9.42 12.94
N LYS A 66 -15.17 -10.34 13.06
CA LYS A 66 -14.19 -10.38 14.17
C LYS A 66 -13.34 -9.11 14.28
N TRP A 67 -13.23 -8.35 13.19
CA TRP A 67 -12.51 -7.08 13.14
C TRP A 67 -13.39 -5.85 13.39
N LYS A 68 -14.66 -6.01 13.77
CA LYS A 68 -15.59 -4.90 14.01
C LYS A 68 -15.04 -3.91 15.04
N GLY A 69 -14.92 -2.63 14.65
CA GLY A 69 -14.40 -1.56 15.48
C GLY A 69 -12.87 -1.63 15.72
N ARG A 70 -12.13 -2.43 14.92
CA ARG A 70 -10.71 -2.70 15.19
C ARG A 70 -9.77 -2.24 14.08
N ILE A 71 -10.28 -1.78 12.92
CA ILE A 71 -9.46 -1.44 11.75
C ILE A 71 -9.28 0.06 11.62
N ALA A 72 -8.02 0.51 11.49
CA ALA A 72 -7.68 1.85 11.02
C ALA A 72 -7.16 1.78 9.56
N ILE A 73 -7.79 2.54 8.69
CA ILE A 73 -7.39 2.65 7.28
C ILE A 73 -7.62 4.08 6.80
N ARG A 74 -6.76 4.59 5.92
CA ARG A 74 -6.94 5.94 5.37
C ARG A 74 -8.05 5.99 4.31
N ALA A 75 -8.48 7.20 3.93
CA ALA A 75 -9.57 7.42 2.99
C ALA A 75 -9.43 6.65 1.68
N SER A 76 -10.56 6.18 1.15
CA SER A 76 -10.68 5.42 -0.11
C SER A 76 -10.23 6.24 -1.35
N SER A 77 -10.24 7.57 -1.27
CA SER A 77 -9.72 8.45 -2.31
C SER A 77 -8.21 8.32 -2.54
N ASN A 78 -7.49 7.78 -1.56
CA ASN A 78 -6.04 7.63 -1.62
C ASN A 78 -5.61 6.57 -2.65
N ILE A 79 -4.55 6.88 -3.41
CA ILE A 79 -4.05 6.01 -4.49
C ILE A 79 -3.61 4.62 -4.00
N TYR A 80 -3.11 4.48 -2.77
CA TYR A 80 -2.68 3.19 -2.24
C TYR A 80 -3.87 2.27 -1.94
N ASN A 81 -4.97 2.82 -1.41
CA ASN A 81 -6.20 2.06 -1.21
C ASN A 81 -6.86 1.72 -2.56
N LYS A 82 -6.90 2.67 -3.50
CA LYS A 82 -7.39 2.40 -4.87
C LYS A 82 -6.61 1.28 -5.55
N SER A 83 -5.29 1.23 -5.36
CA SER A 83 -4.44 0.18 -5.89
C SER A 83 -4.74 -1.19 -5.25
N LEU A 84 -4.93 -1.23 -3.92
CA LEU A 84 -5.32 -2.45 -3.22
C LEU A 84 -6.69 -2.96 -3.68
N VAL A 85 -7.69 -2.07 -3.74
CA VAL A 85 -9.04 -2.43 -4.24
C VAL A 85 -8.98 -2.93 -5.69
N ALA A 86 -8.18 -2.29 -6.55
CA ALA A 86 -8.01 -2.73 -7.93
C ALA A 86 -7.38 -4.15 -8.01
N SER A 87 -6.47 -4.48 -7.09
CA SER A 87 -5.92 -5.83 -6.96
C SER A 87 -7.00 -6.84 -6.55
N LEU A 88 -7.85 -6.49 -5.58
CA LEU A 88 -8.97 -7.35 -5.17
C LEU A 88 -9.98 -7.54 -6.30
N VAL A 89 -10.31 -6.49 -7.04
CA VAL A 89 -11.18 -6.60 -8.24
C VAL A 89 -10.59 -7.54 -9.27
N LYS A 90 -9.28 -7.46 -9.51
CA LYS A 90 -8.60 -8.32 -10.48
C LYS A 90 -8.62 -9.80 -10.06
N ASN A 91 -8.43 -10.10 -8.79
CA ASN A 91 -8.30 -11.47 -8.30
C ASN A 91 -9.64 -12.12 -7.94
N ASN A 92 -10.58 -11.34 -7.39
CA ASN A 92 -11.81 -11.85 -6.79
C ASN A 92 -13.09 -11.39 -7.54
N GLY A 93 -12.95 -10.50 -8.53
CA GLY A 93 -14.06 -9.90 -9.25
C GLY A 93 -14.66 -8.67 -8.55
N LYS A 94 -15.39 -7.88 -9.33
CA LYS A 94 -15.95 -6.59 -8.88
C LYS A 94 -16.97 -6.74 -7.73
N LYS A 95 -17.83 -7.77 -7.79
CA LYS A 95 -18.85 -8.02 -6.76
C LYS A 95 -18.21 -8.34 -5.41
N ALA A 96 -17.30 -9.31 -5.37
CA ALA A 96 -16.61 -9.71 -4.14
C ALA A 96 -15.78 -8.56 -3.55
N ALA A 97 -15.07 -7.78 -4.39
CA ALA A 97 -14.34 -6.59 -3.92
C ALA A 97 -15.27 -5.51 -3.36
N GLY A 98 -16.49 -5.38 -3.89
CA GLY A 98 -17.52 -4.48 -3.35
C GLY A 98 -18.01 -4.92 -1.98
N GLU A 99 -18.31 -6.18 -1.79
CA GLU A 99 -18.72 -6.74 -0.48
C GLU A 99 -17.58 -6.65 0.54
N TRP A 100 -16.34 -6.95 0.13
CA TRP A 100 -15.18 -6.71 0.96
C TRP A 100 -15.07 -5.25 1.43
N ALA A 101 -15.25 -4.30 0.53
CA ALA A 101 -15.16 -2.87 0.90
C ALA A 101 -16.23 -2.48 1.92
N LYS A 102 -17.47 -3.00 1.80
CA LYS A 102 -18.54 -2.81 2.79
C LYS A 102 -18.16 -3.40 4.15
N GLY A 103 -17.64 -4.64 4.17
CA GLY A 103 -17.19 -5.31 5.39
C GLY A 103 -16.06 -4.55 6.08
N VAL A 104 -15.06 -4.08 5.34
CA VAL A 104 -13.97 -3.26 5.91
C VAL A 104 -14.51 -1.95 6.49
N VAL A 105 -15.45 -1.29 5.82
CA VAL A 105 -16.08 -0.06 6.35
C VAL A 105 -16.83 -0.35 7.66
N ALA A 106 -17.57 -1.45 7.73
CA ALA A 106 -18.27 -1.86 8.94
C ALA A 106 -17.33 -2.22 10.11
N ASN A 107 -16.09 -2.58 9.80
CA ASN A 107 -15.06 -2.97 10.76
C ASN A 107 -14.14 -1.82 11.17
N MET A 108 -14.29 -0.62 10.61
CA MET A 108 -13.48 0.54 10.98
C MET A 108 -13.69 0.93 12.44
N ALA A 109 -12.58 1.22 13.14
CA ALA A 109 -12.58 1.76 14.50
C ALA A 109 -13.02 3.23 14.52
N ARG A 110 -12.83 3.92 13.41
CA ARG A 110 -13.13 5.36 13.26
C ARG A 110 -13.28 5.74 11.78
N ASP A 111 -13.80 6.91 11.53
CA ASP A 111 -13.78 7.51 10.19
C ASP A 111 -12.35 7.65 9.65
N PRO A 112 -12.14 7.38 8.36
CA PRO A 112 -10.83 7.48 7.73
C PRO A 112 -10.26 8.90 7.79
N LYS A 113 -9.17 9.12 8.50
CA LYS A 113 -8.49 10.42 8.61
C LYS A 113 -6.97 10.26 8.55
N GLY A 114 -6.28 11.29 8.09
CA GLY A 114 -4.83 11.36 8.06
C GLY A 114 -4.16 10.44 7.02
N ASN A 115 -2.85 10.35 7.13
CA ASN A 115 -2.00 9.51 6.28
C ASN A 115 -1.71 8.14 6.91
N ASP A 116 -0.84 7.31 6.31
CA ASP A 116 -0.52 5.99 6.82
C ASP A 116 0.14 6.02 8.23
N ARG A 117 0.89 7.08 8.58
CA ARG A 117 1.42 7.24 9.95
C ARG A 117 0.29 7.44 10.96
N ALA A 118 -0.73 8.20 10.61
CA ALA A 118 -1.90 8.38 11.48
C ALA A 118 -2.65 7.06 11.74
N GLN A 119 -2.61 6.11 10.81
CA GLN A 119 -3.18 4.77 11.04
C GLN A 119 -2.30 3.95 12.00
N ILE A 120 -0.96 4.02 11.85
CA ILE A 120 -0.01 3.36 12.77
C ILE A 120 -0.14 3.96 14.18
N MET A 121 -0.28 5.29 14.29
CA MET A 121 -0.52 5.98 15.58
C MET A 121 -1.82 5.51 16.24
N ALA A 122 -2.90 5.33 15.46
CA ALA A 122 -4.18 4.83 15.98
C ALA A 122 -4.05 3.42 16.60
N VAL A 123 -3.24 2.56 15.99
CA VAL A 123 -2.94 1.24 16.58
C VAL A 123 -2.09 1.39 17.86
N ALA A 124 -1.06 2.22 17.83
CA ALA A 124 -0.19 2.43 18.98
C ALA A 124 -0.90 3.05 20.19
N SER A 125 -1.93 3.88 19.97
CA SER A 125 -2.73 4.51 21.04
C SER A 125 -3.91 3.67 21.53
N GLY A 126 -4.22 2.53 20.91
CA GLY A 126 -5.38 1.72 21.25
C GLY A 126 -6.70 2.14 20.60
N GLU A 127 -6.69 3.14 19.72
CA GLU A 127 -7.88 3.56 18.95
C GLU A 127 -8.31 2.47 17.93
N ALA A 128 -7.36 1.66 17.46
CA ALA A 128 -7.58 0.49 16.62
C ALA A 128 -6.61 -0.64 16.99
N ASP A 129 -6.92 -1.86 16.60
CA ASP A 129 -6.02 -3.01 16.85
C ASP A 129 -5.13 -3.32 15.67
N ILE A 130 -5.62 -3.06 14.46
CA ILE A 130 -4.88 -3.24 13.20
C ILE A 130 -5.01 -2.04 12.29
N ALA A 131 -4.00 -1.84 11.44
CA ALA A 131 -4.01 -0.79 10.42
C ALA A 131 -3.43 -1.26 9.09
N VAL A 132 -4.01 -0.80 7.98
CA VAL A 132 -3.48 -1.07 6.63
C VAL A 132 -2.65 0.13 6.16
N ALA A 133 -1.33 -0.05 6.03
CA ALA A 133 -0.40 1.00 5.66
C ALA A 133 0.81 0.48 4.85
N ASN A 134 1.57 1.35 4.21
CA ASN A 134 2.75 0.97 3.46
C ASN A 134 3.97 0.79 4.40
N THR A 135 4.85 -0.14 4.05
CA THR A 135 6.01 -0.55 4.87
C THR A 135 6.93 0.60 5.27
N TYR A 136 7.24 1.52 4.36
CA TYR A 136 8.22 2.58 4.61
C TYR A 136 7.80 3.60 5.69
N TYR A 137 6.51 3.69 6.01
CA TYR A 137 6.04 4.63 7.05
C TYR A 137 6.50 4.22 8.44
N LEU A 138 6.47 2.93 8.78
CA LEU A 138 6.99 2.46 10.07
C LEU A 138 8.51 2.70 10.17
N ALA A 139 9.27 2.38 9.11
CA ALA A 139 10.71 2.63 9.08
C ALA A 139 11.03 4.12 9.28
N LEU A 140 10.25 5.02 8.65
CA LEU A 140 10.41 6.46 8.81
C LEU A 140 10.08 6.94 10.23
N MET A 141 9.08 6.34 10.89
CA MET A 141 8.74 6.67 12.28
C MET A 141 9.84 6.16 13.24
N LEU A 142 10.28 4.91 13.08
CA LEU A 142 11.35 4.32 13.89
C LEU A 142 12.68 5.08 13.78
N SER A 143 12.98 5.70 12.65
CA SER A 143 14.20 6.51 12.46
C SER A 143 14.26 7.79 13.30
N GLY A 144 13.19 8.16 14.00
CA GLY A 144 13.09 9.40 14.78
C GLY A 144 12.90 10.68 13.95
N LYS A 145 13.01 10.62 12.61
CA LYS A 145 12.88 11.79 11.71
C LYS A 145 11.50 12.46 11.74
N LYS A 146 10.52 11.86 12.42
CA LYS A 146 9.16 12.39 12.58
C LYS A 146 8.81 12.78 14.03
N GLY A 147 9.82 12.88 14.88
CA GLY A 147 9.70 13.24 16.29
C GLY A 147 9.59 12.02 17.22
N ALA A 148 9.92 12.25 18.49
CA ALA A 148 9.99 11.21 19.51
C ALA A 148 8.64 10.52 19.74
N GLU A 149 7.52 11.25 19.71
CA GLU A 149 6.18 10.69 19.87
C GLU A 149 5.88 9.59 18.83
N GLN A 150 6.15 9.87 17.54
CA GLN A 150 5.93 8.87 16.48
C GLN A 150 6.92 7.72 16.57
N GLN A 151 8.14 7.97 17.02
CA GLN A 151 9.13 6.93 17.24
C GLN A 151 8.70 5.96 18.36
N GLU A 152 8.24 6.46 19.49
CA GLU A 152 7.72 5.62 20.58
C GLU A 152 6.45 4.86 20.18
N ALA A 153 5.55 5.50 19.46
CA ALA A 153 4.37 4.82 18.91
C ALA A 153 4.76 3.68 17.96
N ALA A 154 5.75 3.88 17.10
CA ALA A 154 6.21 2.86 16.16
C ALA A 154 6.78 1.61 16.84
N LYS A 155 7.33 1.73 18.04
CA LYS A 155 7.86 0.59 18.83
C LYS A 155 6.74 -0.31 19.38
N LYS A 156 5.52 0.21 19.52
CA LYS A 156 4.35 -0.52 20.06
C LYS A 156 3.63 -1.37 19.02
N VAL A 157 3.98 -1.25 17.75
CA VAL A 157 3.30 -1.97 16.65
C VAL A 157 4.25 -2.95 15.99
N LYS A 158 3.66 -4.02 15.42
CA LYS A 158 4.38 -4.99 14.61
C LYS A 158 3.80 -5.04 13.20
N ALA A 159 4.60 -5.51 12.25
CA ALA A 159 4.24 -5.66 10.85
C ALA A 159 3.82 -7.10 10.55
N PHE A 160 2.73 -7.26 9.80
CA PHE A 160 2.28 -8.54 9.26
C PHE A 160 2.05 -8.42 7.75
N PHE A 161 2.53 -9.40 7.00
CA PHE A 161 2.42 -9.45 5.54
C PHE A 161 1.28 -10.42 5.17
N PRO A 162 0.09 -9.92 4.75
CA PRO A 162 -1.05 -10.77 4.44
C PRO A 162 -0.87 -11.56 3.14
N ASN A 163 -1.74 -12.57 2.93
CA ASN A 163 -1.81 -13.39 1.72
C ASN A 163 -0.53 -14.20 1.38
N GLN A 164 0.29 -14.59 2.37
CA GLN A 164 1.55 -15.29 2.08
C GLN A 164 1.35 -16.70 1.51
N ASN A 165 0.20 -17.35 1.78
CA ASN A 165 -0.12 -18.70 1.30
C ASN A 165 -0.87 -18.69 -0.04
N ASP A 166 -1.01 -17.52 -0.67
CA ASP A 166 -1.64 -17.37 -1.99
C ASP A 166 -0.83 -16.44 -2.90
N ARG A 167 -1.38 -15.32 -3.35
CA ARG A 167 -0.77 -14.37 -4.28
C ARG A 167 0.27 -13.43 -3.67
N GLY A 168 0.50 -13.51 -2.38
CA GLY A 168 1.40 -12.63 -1.64
C GLY A 168 0.82 -11.25 -1.33
N THR A 169 1.59 -10.48 -0.58
CA THR A 169 1.23 -9.13 -0.18
C THR A 169 1.21 -8.17 -1.37
N HIS A 170 0.19 -7.30 -1.44
CA HIS A 170 0.06 -6.29 -2.48
C HIS A 170 1.22 -5.30 -2.49
N MET A 171 1.82 -5.13 -3.66
CA MET A 171 2.94 -4.21 -3.87
C MET A 171 2.52 -2.97 -4.64
N ASN A 172 2.78 -1.79 -4.07
CA ASN A 172 2.70 -0.53 -4.79
C ASN A 172 4.03 -0.22 -5.47
N VAL A 173 3.98 0.29 -6.70
CA VAL A 173 5.17 0.62 -7.48
C VAL A 173 5.21 2.12 -7.76
N SER A 174 6.34 2.78 -7.45
CA SER A 174 6.67 4.10 -7.97
C SER A 174 7.32 3.95 -9.32
N CYS A 175 6.92 4.79 -10.27
CA CYS A 175 7.43 4.72 -11.63
C CYS A 175 7.95 6.09 -12.07
N ALA A 176 9.00 6.07 -12.87
CA ALA A 176 9.40 7.18 -13.72
C ALA A 176 8.77 7.04 -15.12
N ALA A 177 8.49 8.15 -15.77
CA ALA A 177 7.98 8.19 -17.13
C ALA A 177 8.53 9.39 -17.87
N LEU A 178 8.76 9.23 -19.17
CA LEU A 178 9.20 10.33 -20.02
C LEU A 178 7.97 11.18 -20.38
N VAL A 179 8.02 12.46 -20.01
CA VAL A 179 6.93 13.41 -20.32
C VAL A 179 6.99 13.79 -21.80
N LYS A 180 5.83 13.85 -22.45
CA LYS A 180 5.74 14.33 -23.84
C LYS A 180 6.23 15.79 -23.91
N GLY A 181 7.14 16.08 -24.84
CA GLY A 181 7.73 17.41 -24.98
C GLY A 181 8.81 17.75 -23.95
N ALA A 182 9.35 16.76 -23.22
CA ALA A 182 10.47 17.01 -22.28
C ALA A 182 11.67 17.64 -23.00
N PRO A 183 12.19 18.80 -22.53
CA PRO A 183 13.28 19.53 -23.21
C PRO A 183 14.60 18.76 -23.18
N ASN A 184 14.86 17.99 -22.13
CA ASN A 184 16.10 17.23 -21.92
C ASN A 184 15.89 15.72 -22.11
N LYS A 185 15.15 15.32 -23.17
CA LYS A 185 14.79 13.92 -23.44
C LYS A 185 15.99 12.96 -23.42
N ALA A 186 17.11 13.33 -24.07
CA ALA A 186 18.30 12.49 -24.15
C ALA A 186 18.88 12.19 -22.74
N ASN A 187 18.92 13.18 -21.85
CA ASN A 187 19.40 13.00 -20.48
C ASN A 187 18.40 12.22 -19.60
N ALA A 188 17.11 12.35 -19.88
CA ALA A 188 16.09 11.61 -19.14
C ALA A 188 16.04 10.12 -19.49
N ILE A 189 16.64 9.70 -20.62
CA ILE A 189 16.70 8.30 -21.06
C ILE A 189 17.98 7.60 -20.59
N LYS A 190 19.06 8.34 -20.34
CA LYS A 190 20.32 7.83 -19.75
C LYS A 190 20.09 7.38 -18.30
#